data_7f282d773f832f7c4ca6f0c6ac72c91c
#
_entry.id   7f282d773f832f7c4ca6f0c6ac72c91c
#
_cell.length_a   1.000
_cell.length_b   1.000
_cell.length_c   1.000
_cell.angle_alpha   90.00
_cell.angle_beta   90.00
_cell.angle_gamma   90.00
#
_symmetry.space_group_name_H-M   'P 1'
#
loop_
_entity.id
_entity.type
_entity.pdbx_description
1 polymer ?
#
loop_
_entity_poly.entity_id
_entity_poly.type
_entity_poly.pdbx_seq_one_letter_code
_entity_poly.pdbx_strand_id
1 'polypeptide(L)'
;MDRKEALKVLHQYVKNEKMIIHSLESEAVMRALALRLGRDAEKWALTGLLHDIDVEVTNADPKLHALKAEELLSAYDVDAEMLDAIRMHNEEATGLDRTTEFQHALAAGETITGLIHACTLVYPDKKIEAVKYKSIKKRMKEKAFAASVSRENIMECEKIGLTLDEFIQLSVDAMKDIADEIGL
;
A
#
# COMPACT_ATOMS: atom_id res chain seq x y z
N MET A 1 4.04 -18.95 -1.60
CA MET A 1 2.69 -18.52 -2.06
C MET A 1 2.80 -17.79 -3.38
N ASP A 2 1.96 -18.10 -4.38
CA ASP A 2 1.87 -17.33 -5.63
C ASP A 2 0.74 -16.28 -5.57
N ARG A 3 0.67 -15.34 -6.56
CA ARG A 3 -0.36 -14.28 -6.63
C ARG A 3 -1.78 -14.84 -6.65
N LYS A 4 -2.02 -15.96 -7.34
CA LYS A 4 -3.35 -16.57 -7.44
C LYS A 4 -3.83 -17.11 -6.10
N GLU A 5 -2.92 -17.70 -5.33
CA GLU A 5 -3.21 -18.16 -3.98
C GLU A 5 -3.43 -16.96 -3.03
N ALA A 6 -2.57 -15.93 -3.11
CA ALA A 6 -2.70 -14.71 -2.31
C ALA A 6 -4.04 -14.00 -2.53
N LEU A 7 -4.50 -13.88 -3.77
CA LEU A 7 -5.84 -13.33 -4.09
C LEU A 7 -6.98 -14.17 -3.48
N LYS A 8 -6.87 -15.49 -3.48
CA LYS A 8 -7.88 -16.34 -2.82
C LYS A 8 -7.91 -16.11 -1.32
N VAL A 9 -6.73 -15.99 -0.71
CA VAL A 9 -6.59 -15.72 0.73
C VAL A 9 -7.12 -14.32 1.05
N LEU A 10 -6.79 -13.30 0.26
CA LEU A 10 -7.34 -11.96 0.40
C LEU A 10 -8.88 -12.00 0.37
N HIS A 11 -9.48 -12.60 -0.67
CA HIS A 11 -10.93 -12.70 -0.80
C HIS A 11 -11.60 -13.59 0.26
N GLN A 12 -10.86 -14.43 0.97
CA GLN A 12 -11.38 -15.20 2.11
C GLN A 12 -11.68 -14.28 3.30
N TYR A 13 -10.81 -13.30 3.59
CA TYR A 13 -10.87 -12.46 4.77
C TYR A 13 -11.39 -11.05 4.51
N VAL A 14 -11.21 -10.52 3.30
CA VAL A 14 -11.62 -9.17 2.89
C VAL A 14 -12.74 -9.25 1.86
N LYS A 15 -13.89 -8.62 2.15
CA LYS A 15 -15.08 -8.56 1.29
C LYS A 15 -15.40 -7.18 0.78
N ASN A 16 -14.91 -6.15 1.45
CA ASN A 16 -15.11 -4.77 1.07
C ASN A 16 -14.33 -4.47 -0.22
N GLU A 17 -15.04 -4.16 -1.30
CA GLU A 17 -14.44 -3.87 -2.62
C GLU A 17 -13.39 -2.74 -2.55
N LYS A 18 -13.60 -1.72 -1.72
CA LYS A 18 -12.61 -0.63 -1.57
C LYS A 18 -11.30 -1.10 -0.95
N MET A 19 -11.37 -2.04 0.00
CA MET A 19 -10.18 -2.62 0.61
C MET A 19 -9.47 -3.57 -0.36
N ILE A 20 -10.22 -4.31 -1.18
CA ILE A 20 -9.66 -5.14 -2.25
C ILE A 20 -8.94 -4.26 -3.27
N ILE A 21 -9.56 -3.16 -3.70
CA ILE A 21 -8.92 -2.17 -4.61
C ILE A 21 -7.64 -1.63 -3.97
N HIS A 22 -7.68 -1.20 -2.71
CA HIS A 22 -6.51 -0.71 -1.99
C HIS A 22 -5.37 -1.75 -1.92
N SER A 23 -5.71 -3.02 -1.70
CA SER A 23 -4.73 -4.11 -1.73
C SER A 23 -4.08 -4.28 -3.11
N LEU A 24 -4.86 -4.18 -4.21
CA LEU A 24 -4.35 -4.25 -5.58
C LEU A 24 -3.47 -3.02 -5.92
N GLU A 25 -3.88 -1.83 -5.52
CA GLU A 25 -3.09 -0.61 -5.67
C GLU A 25 -1.76 -0.73 -4.93
N SER A 26 -1.79 -1.23 -3.70
CA SER A 26 -0.60 -1.46 -2.87
C SER A 26 0.32 -2.54 -3.48
N GLU A 27 -0.24 -3.62 -4.04
CA GLU A 27 0.51 -4.62 -4.80
C GLU A 27 1.30 -3.98 -5.94
N ALA A 28 0.63 -3.16 -6.76
CA ALA A 28 1.24 -2.53 -7.93
C ALA A 28 2.37 -1.57 -7.53
N VAL A 29 2.14 -0.71 -6.53
CA VAL A 29 3.14 0.24 -6.04
C VAL A 29 4.34 -0.48 -5.43
N MET A 30 4.12 -1.52 -4.61
CA MET A 30 5.20 -2.30 -4.00
C MET A 30 6.03 -3.06 -5.03
N ARG A 31 5.40 -3.60 -6.08
CA ARG A 31 6.10 -4.20 -7.23
C ARG A 31 7.03 -3.19 -7.91
N ALA A 32 6.52 -2.00 -8.18
CA ALA A 32 7.29 -0.94 -8.83
C ALA A 32 8.46 -0.45 -7.96
N LEU A 33 8.25 -0.32 -6.65
CA LEU A 33 9.32 0.01 -5.69
C LEU A 33 10.41 -1.05 -5.69
N ALA A 34 10.05 -2.33 -5.62
CA ALA A 34 11.01 -3.42 -5.65
C ALA A 34 11.87 -3.41 -6.91
N LEU A 35 11.26 -3.25 -8.07
CA LEU A 35 11.97 -3.13 -9.36
C LEU A 35 12.91 -1.93 -9.37
N ARG A 36 12.47 -0.77 -8.88
CA ARG A 36 13.29 0.46 -8.81
C ARG A 36 14.49 0.31 -7.88
N LEU A 37 14.34 -0.43 -6.80
CA LEU A 37 15.36 -0.63 -5.76
C LEU A 37 16.21 -1.89 -5.98
N GLY A 38 15.93 -2.70 -7.02
CA GLY A 38 16.63 -3.96 -7.28
C GLY A 38 16.33 -5.03 -6.24
N ARG A 39 15.09 -5.08 -5.75
CA ARG A 39 14.59 -6.06 -4.77
C ARG A 39 13.68 -7.09 -5.44
N ASP A 40 13.27 -8.10 -4.68
CA ASP A 40 12.36 -9.15 -5.15
C ASP A 40 10.95 -8.58 -5.36
N ALA A 41 10.58 -8.40 -6.64
CA ALA A 41 9.33 -7.76 -7.04
C ALA A 41 8.10 -8.59 -6.67
N GLU A 42 8.17 -9.93 -6.73
CA GLU A 42 7.06 -10.80 -6.36
C GLU A 42 6.83 -10.77 -4.84
N LYS A 43 7.89 -10.88 -4.06
CA LYS A 43 7.83 -10.80 -2.60
C LYS A 43 7.23 -9.48 -2.13
N TRP A 44 7.70 -8.36 -2.67
CA TRP A 44 7.21 -7.04 -2.29
C TRP A 44 5.76 -6.80 -2.73
N ALA A 45 5.41 -7.23 -3.93
CA ALA A 45 4.05 -7.15 -4.45
C ALA A 45 3.06 -7.94 -3.59
N LEU A 46 3.39 -9.20 -3.26
CA LEU A 46 2.55 -10.02 -2.39
C LEU A 46 2.38 -9.42 -0.99
N THR A 47 3.41 -8.76 -0.48
CA THR A 47 3.33 -8.05 0.81
C THR A 47 2.35 -6.88 0.73
N GLY A 48 2.40 -6.08 -0.35
CA GLY A 48 1.42 -5.03 -0.61
C GLY A 48 0.00 -5.56 -0.77
N LEU A 49 -0.18 -6.70 -1.45
CA LEU A 49 -1.48 -7.33 -1.63
C LEU A 49 -2.11 -7.81 -0.32
N LEU A 50 -1.30 -8.26 0.64
CA LEU A 50 -1.76 -8.93 1.87
C LEU A 50 -1.65 -8.06 3.13
N HIS A 51 -1.14 -6.83 3.03
CA HIS A 51 -0.84 -6.02 4.21
C HIS A 51 -2.07 -5.75 5.10
N ASP A 52 -3.24 -5.59 4.50
CA ASP A 52 -4.52 -5.30 5.15
C ASP A 52 -5.44 -6.52 5.30
N ILE A 53 -4.89 -7.75 5.25
CA ILE A 53 -5.69 -8.98 5.26
C ILE A 53 -6.56 -9.13 6.50
N ASP A 54 -6.19 -8.51 7.61
CA ASP A 54 -6.89 -8.59 8.88
C ASP A 54 -7.82 -7.39 9.16
N VAL A 55 -7.91 -6.43 8.24
CA VAL A 55 -8.64 -5.17 8.46
C VAL A 55 -10.11 -5.38 8.83
N GLU A 56 -10.81 -6.30 8.18
CA GLU A 56 -12.20 -6.61 8.49
C GLU A 56 -12.33 -7.49 9.76
N VAL A 57 -11.40 -8.42 9.95
CA VAL A 57 -11.39 -9.29 11.14
C VAL A 57 -11.15 -8.49 12.41
N THR A 58 -10.35 -7.45 12.35
CA THR A 58 -10.06 -6.53 13.46
C THR A 58 -11.03 -5.36 13.56
N ASN A 59 -11.99 -5.22 12.62
CA ASN A 59 -12.85 -4.06 12.47
C ASN A 59 -12.04 -2.75 12.34
N ALA A 60 -10.89 -2.81 11.69
CA ALA A 60 -9.94 -1.70 11.55
C ALA A 60 -9.54 -1.07 12.90
N ASP A 61 -9.54 -1.84 14.00
CA ASP A 61 -9.05 -1.37 15.30
C ASP A 61 -7.54 -1.11 15.18
N PRO A 62 -7.07 0.13 15.31
CA PRO A 62 -5.67 0.48 15.10
C PRO A 62 -4.70 -0.21 16.08
N LYS A 63 -5.19 -0.74 17.20
CA LYS A 63 -4.38 -1.48 18.18
C LYS A 63 -4.23 -2.96 17.85
N LEU A 64 -5.08 -3.50 16.97
CA LEU A 64 -5.11 -4.92 16.61
C LEU A 64 -4.73 -5.16 15.15
N HIS A 65 -5.06 -4.21 14.28
CA HIS A 65 -4.79 -4.26 12.85
C HIS A 65 -3.28 -4.40 12.57
N ALA A 66 -2.95 -5.23 11.61
CA ALA A 66 -1.62 -5.73 11.25
C ALA A 66 -1.05 -6.81 12.18
N LEU A 67 -1.40 -6.83 13.48
CA LEU A 67 -0.93 -7.88 14.38
C LEU A 67 -1.64 -9.22 14.14
N LYS A 68 -2.90 -9.19 13.71
CA LYS A 68 -3.68 -10.40 13.43
C LYS A 68 -3.30 -11.04 12.09
N ALA A 69 -2.68 -10.30 11.20
CA ALA A 69 -2.25 -10.78 9.89
C ALA A 69 -1.30 -11.99 9.99
N GLU A 70 -0.37 -12.00 10.95
CA GLU A 70 0.55 -13.11 11.17
C GLU A 70 -0.20 -14.42 11.48
N GLU A 71 -1.23 -14.37 12.33
CA GLU A 71 -2.05 -15.56 12.64
C GLU A 71 -2.82 -16.04 11.40
N LEU A 72 -3.43 -15.11 10.64
CA LEU A 72 -4.20 -15.46 9.42
C LEU A 72 -3.32 -16.05 8.33
N LEU A 73 -2.07 -15.60 8.25
CA LEU A 73 -1.11 -16.03 7.24
C LEU A 73 -0.25 -17.23 7.68
N SER A 74 -0.32 -17.64 8.94
CA SER A 74 0.51 -18.73 9.50
C SER A 74 0.33 -20.09 8.83
N ALA A 75 -0.83 -20.32 8.20
CA ALA A 75 -1.12 -21.56 7.46
C ALA A 75 -0.54 -21.57 6.03
N TYR A 76 0.06 -20.47 5.60
CA TYR A 76 0.54 -20.27 4.23
C TYR A 76 2.07 -20.09 4.23
N ASP A 77 2.68 -20.40 3.09
CA ASP A 77 4.13 -20.18 2.89
C ASP A 77 4.39 -18.68 2.63
N VAL A 78 4.44 -17.91 3.73
CA VAL A 78 4.74 -16.47 3.75
C VAL A 78 6.05 -16.24 4.50
N ASP A 79 6.93 -15.51 3.85
CA ASP A 79 8.27 -15.20 4.37
C ASP A 79 8.21 -14.33 5.64
N ALA A 80 9.13 -14.57 6.58
CA ALA A 80 9.18 -13.85 7.85
C ALA A 80 9.39 -12.33 7.69
N GLU A 81 10.15 -11.89 6.67
CA GLU A 81 10.31 -10.46 6.39
C GLU A 81 9.02 -9.82 5.87
N MET A 82 8.20 -10.57 5.10
CA MET A 82 6.87 -10.10 4.68
C MET A 82 5.97 -9.89 5.89
N LEU A 83 5.91 -10.88 6.79
CA LEU A 83 5.11 -10.78 8.02
C LEU A 83 5.58 -9.62 8.90
N ASP A 84 6.89 -9.44 9.03
CA ASP A 84 7.45 -8.32 9.80
C ASP A 84 7.10 -6.97 9.16
N ALA A 85 7.23 -6.82 7.83
CA ALA A 85 6.83 -5.60 7.13
C ALA A 85 5.32 -5.32 7.29
N ILE A 86 4.47 -6.35 7.16
CA ILE A 86 3.02 -6.24 7.40
C ILE A 86 2.76 -5.79 8.83
N ARG A 87 3.36 -6.43 9.82
CA ARG A 87 3.20 -6.04 11.21
C ARG A 87 3.60 -4.59 11.47
N MET A 88 4.68 -4.14 10.85
CA MET A 88 5.28 -2.82 11.06
C MET A 88 4.64 -1.69 10.24
N HIS A 89 3.71 -1.99 9.30
CA HIS A 89 3.04 -0.91 8.58
C HIS A 89 2.09 -0.11 9.49
N ASN A 90 1.55 -0.74 10.54
CA ASN A 90 0.76 -0.08 11.57
C ASN A 90 1.60 0.14 12.85
N GLU A 91 2.25 1.28 12.94
CA GLU A 91 3.07 1.65 14.10
C GLU A 91 2.26 1.87 15.39
N GLU A 92 0.96 2.20 15.28
CA GLU A 92 0.10 2.37 16.46
C GLU A 92 -0.12 1.05 17.19
N ALA A 93 -0.22 -0.06 16.46
CA ALA A 93 -0.38 -1.38 17.04
C ALA A 93 0.91 -1.92 17.68
N THR A 94 2.06 -1.63 17.06
CA THR A 94 3.34 -2.16 17.54
C THR A 94 4.00 -1.27 18.59
N GLY A 95 3.81 0.04 18.52
CA GLY A 95 4.54 1.03 19.31
C GLY A 95 6.04 1.06 19.01
N LEU A 96 6.46 0.51 17.86
CA LEU A 96 7.85 0.39 17.44
C LEU A 96 8.15 1.25 16.21
N ASP A 97 9.36 1.75 16.13
CA ASP A 97 9.85 2.44 14.94
C ASP A 97 10.19 1.44 13.82
N ARG A 98 9.89 1.79 12.58
CA ARG A 98 10.35 1.08 11.39
C ARG A 98 11.86 1.26 11.21
N THR A 99 12.57 0.19 10.89
CA THR A 99 14.04 0.18 10.82
C THR A 99 14.60 -0.45 9.53
N THR A 100 13.78 -1.15 8.76
CA THR A 100 14.23 -1.78 7.52
C THR A 100 13.68 -1.06 6.29
N GLU A 101 14.42 -1.14 5.18
CA GLU A 101 13.99 -0.62 3.89
C GLU A 101 12.60 -1.14 3.49
N PHE A 102 12.33 -2.43 3.75
CA PHE A 102 11.06 -3.04 3.39
C PHE A 102 9.88 -2.51 4.20
N GLN A 103 10.06 -2.31 5.52
CA GLN A 103 9.06 -1.70 6.40
C GLN A 103 8.72 -0.27 5.95
N HIS A 104 9.75 0.56 5.66
CA HIS A 104 9.56 1.92 5.16
C HIS A 104 8.88 1.95 3.79
N ALA A 105 9.28 1.03 2.90
CA ALA A 105 8.70 0.92 1.57
C ALA A 105 7.21 0.55 1.63
N LEU A 106 6.83 -0.40 2.49
CA LEU A 106 5.43 -0.79 2.63
C LEU A 106 4.61 0.36 3.21
N ALA A 107 5.06 0.99 4.30
CA ALA A 107 4.35 2.10 4.92
C ALA A 107 4.15 3.27 3.95
N ALA A 108 5.17 3.63 3.16
CA ALA A 108 5.04 4.67 2.15
C ALA A 108 4.17 4.22 0.97
N GLY A 109 4.39 2.98 0.48
CA GLY A 109 3.77 2.43 -0.72
C GLY A 109 2.27 2.21 -0.60
N GLU A 110 1.79 1.66 0.52
CA GLU A 110 0.38 1.50 0.77
C GLU A 110 -0.30 2.86 0.99
N THR A 111 0.31 3.72 1.81
CA THR A 111 -0.30 5.00 2.19
C THR A 111 -0.47 5.96 1.00
N ILE A 112 0.48 6.01 0.04
CA ILE A 112 0.36 6.92 -1.11
C ILE A 112 -0.78 6.54 -2.04
N THR A 113 -1.18 5.27 -2.11
CA THR A 113 -2.29 4.82 -2.95
C THR A 113 -3.58 5.54 -2.59
N GLY A 114 -3.88 5.67 -1.30
CA GLY A 114 -5.05 6.40 -0.82
C GLY A 114 -5.08 7.86 -1.25
N LEU A 115 -3.93 8.54 -1.28
CA LEU A 115 -3.84 9.91 -1.77
C LEU A 115 -4.06 10.00 -3.28
N ILE A 116 -3.47 9.10 -4.06
CA ILE A 116 -3.60 9.05 -5.52
C ILE A 116 -5.05 8.71 -5.89
N HIS A 117 -5.62 7.69 -5.27
CA HIS A 117 -7.02 7.28 -5.47
C HIS A 117 -7.98 8.45 -5.21
N ALA A 118 -7.87 9.10 -4.03
CA ALA A 118 -8.69 10.26 -3.69
C ALA A 118 -8.50 11.42 -4.68
N CYS A 119 -7.28 11.64 -5.16
CA CYS A 119 -7.00 12.65 -6.17
C CYS A 119 -7.65 12.30 -7.52
N THR A 120 -7.64 11.03 -7.93
CA THR A 120 -8.29 10.55 -9.15
C THR A 120 -9.80 10.79 -9.10
N LEU A 121 -10.43 10.50 -7.98
CA LEU A 121 -11.88 10.65 -7.83
C LEU A 121 -12.40 12.09 -7.92
N VAL A 122 -11.55 13.11 -7.74
CA VAL A 122 -11.94 14.52 -7.91
C VAL A 122 -11.76 15.05 -9.34
N TYR A 123 -11.15 14.26 -10.24
CA TYR A 123 -11.14 14.58 -11.66
C TYR A 123 -12.52 14.30 -12.29
N PRO A 124 -12.93 15.08 -13.31
CA PRO A 124 -14.29 14.97 -13.89
C PRO A 124 -14.60 13.57 -14.45
N ASP A 125 -13.62 12.92 -15.08
CA ASP A 125 -13.71 11.59 -15.68
C ASP A 125 -13.40 10.45 -14.71
N LYS A 126 -12.85 10.79 -13.52
CA LYS A 126 -12.39 9.84 -12.50
C LYS A 126 -11.42 8.79 -13.06
N LYS A 127 -10.62 9.18 -14.05
CA LYS A 127 -9.62 8.31 -14.68
C LYS A 127 -8.22 8.71 -14.25
N ILE A 128 -7.43 7.69 -13.87
CA ILE A 128 -6.07 7.91 -13.37
C ILE A 128 -5.12 8.44 -14.46
N GLU A 129 -5.40 8.14 -15.74
CA GLU A 129 -4.64 8.65 -16.87
C GLU A 129 -4.62 10.18 -16.92
N ALA A 130 -5.70 10.83 -16.48
CA ALA A 130 -5.81 12.29 -16.42
C ALA A 130 -5.02 12.91 -15.26
N VAL A 131 -4.65 12.11 -14.26
CA VAL A 131 -3.99 12.59 -13.04
C VAL A 131 -2.56 13.05 -13.33
N LYS A 132 -2.27 14.30 -12.94
CA LYS A 132 -0.95 14.90 -13.09
C LYS A 132 -0.17 14.79 -11.78
N TYR A 133 1.10 14.40 -11.85
CA TYR A 133 2.00 14.31 -10.67
C TYR A 133 1.99 15.57 -9.82
N LYS A 134 1.96 16.76 -10.48
CA LYS A 134 1.87 18.06 -9.79
C LYS A 134 0.60 18.20 -8.93
N SER A 135 -0.49 17.53 -9.32
CA SER A 135 -1.73 17.54 -8.54
C SER A 135 -1.55 16.76 -7.25
N ILE A 136 -0.93 15.57 -7.30
CA ILE A 136 -0.62 14.79 -6.10
C ILE A 136 0.31 15.57 -5.17
N LYS A 137 1.39 16.14 -5.72
CA LYS A 137 2.35 16.97 -4.95
C LYS A 137 1.66 18.17 -4.27
N LYS A 138 0.68 18.79 -4.93
CA LYS A 138 -0.13 19.86 -4.33
C LYS A 138 -0.96 19.31 -3.15
N ARG A 139 -1.63 18.15 -3.33
CA ARG A 139 -2.47 17.51 -2.31
C ARG A 139 -1.68 17.03 -1.08
N MET A 140 -0.39 16.73 -1.24
CA MET A 140 0.50 16.47 -0.09
C MET A 140 0.52 17.63 0.93
N LYS A 141 0.37 18.86 0.47
CA LYS A 141 0.37 20.07 1.31
C LYS A 141 -1.01 20.38 1.91
N GLU A 142 -2.07 19.80 1.39
CA GLU A 142 -3.46 20.07 1.77
C GLU A 142 -3.93 19.01 2.79
N LYS A 143 -3.65 19.23 4.08
CA LYS A 143 -3.95 18.25 5.16
C LYS A 143 -5.45 17.86 5.25
N ALA A 144 -6.37 18.76 4.88
CA ALA A 144 -7.81 18.47 4.87
C ALA A 144 -8.25 17.57 3.71
N PHE A 145 -7.44 17.47 2.62
CA PHE A 145 -7.72 16.56 1.52
C PHE A 145 -7.24 15.16 1.88
N ALA A 146 -8.11 14.15 1.76
CA ALA A 146 -7.83 12.78 2.20
C ALA A 146 -7.17 12.77 3.59
N ALA A 147 -7.88 13.33 4.59
CA ALA A 147 -7.33 13.64 5.91
C ALA A 147 -6.87 12.40 6.70
N SER A 148 -7.38 11.20 6.37
CA SER A 148 -6.95 9.93 6.98
C SER A 148 -5.61 9.42 6.44
N VAL A 149 -5.12 9.96 5.33
CA VAL A 149 -3.84 9.52 4.73
C VAL A 149 -2.68 10.20 5.45
N SER A 150 -1.81 9.41 6.06
CA SER A 150 -0.60 9.89 6.75
C SER A 150 0.42 10.45 5.76
N ARG A 151 0.72 11.76 5.84
CA ARG A 151 1.76 12.38 5.02
C ARG A 151 3.15 11.98 5.50
N GLU A 152 3.27 11.71 6.78
CA GLU A 152 4.48 11.24 7.42
C GLU A 152 4.91 9.89 6.84
N ASN A 153 3.97 8.94 6.73
CA ASN A 153 4.24 7.63 6.11
C ASN A 153 4.64 7.76 4.64
N ILE A 154 3.95 8.62 3.86
CA ILE A 154 4.34 8.87 2.45
C ILE A 154 5.79 9.37 2.37
N MET A 155 6.21 10.26 3.28
CA MET A 155 7.57 10.80 3.30
C MET A 155 8.64 9.77 3.68
N GLU A 156 8.27 8.59 4.17
CA GLU A 156 9.23 7.51 4.40
C GLU A 156 9.89 7.01 3.10
N CYS A 157 9.37 7.41 1.93
CA CYS A 157 10.05 7.21 0.66
C CYS A 157 11.50 7.78 0.66
N GLU A 158 11.78 8.81 1.44
CA GLU A 158 13.13 9.36 1.57
C GLU A 158 14.07 8.41 2.30
N LYS A 159 13.54 7.59 3.23
CA LYS A 159 14.32 6.58 3.97
C LYS A 159 14.74 5.39 3.10
N ILE A 160 14.10 5.22 1.95
CA ILE A 160 14.47 4.20 0.94
C ILE A 160 15.19 4.81 -0.27
N GLY A 161 15.65 6.06 -0.16
CA GLY A 161 16.49 6.72 -1.15
C GLY A 161 15.74 7.31 -2.34
N LEU A 162 14.42 7.50 -2.26
CA LEU A 162 13.63 8.15 -3.30
C LEU A 162 13.23 9.57 -2.87
N THR A 163 13.31 10.51 -3.81
CA THR A 163 12.69 11.82 -3.61
C THR A 163 11.16 11.67 -3.67
N LEU A 164 10.43 12.57 -3.01
CA LEU A 164 8.96 12.58 -3.09
C LEU A 164 8.46 12.66 -4.54
N ASP A 165 9.14 13.42 -5.42
CA ASP A 165 8.75 13.56 -6.82
C ASP A 165 8.89 12.24 -7.59
N GLU A 166 10.01 11.54 -7.42
CA GLU A 166 10.24 10.21 -8.02
C GLU A 166 9.22 9.20 -7.50
N PHE A 167 8.96 9.22 -6.19
CA PHE A 167 8.01 8.30 -5.57
C PHE A 167 6.57 8.53 -6.04
N ILE A 168 6.11 9.78 -6.11
CA ILE A 168 4.79 10.11 -6.66
C ILE A 168 4.67 9.62 -8.11
N GLN A 169 5.68 9.87 -8.94
CA GLN A 169 5.66 9.47 -10.34
C GLN A 169 5.57 7.96 -10.48
N LEU A 170 6.46 7.23 -9.79
CA LEU A 170 6.50 5.77 -9.78
C LEU A 170 5.15 5.18 -9.34
N SER A 171 4.55 5.72 -8.27
CA SER A 171 3.30 5.21 -7.73
C SER A 171 2.11 5.47 -8.66
N VAL A 172 2.02 6.66 -9.26
CA VAL A 172 0.97 6.99 -10.25
C VAL A 172 1.10 6.10 -11.48
N ASP A 173 2.33 5.89 -12.00
CA ASP A 173 2.55 5.04 -13.17
C ASP A 173 2.19 3.58 -12.87
N ALA A 174 2.58 3.05 -11.70
CA ALA A 174 2.21 1.70 -11.26
C ALA A 174 0.69 1.50 -11.16
N MET A 175 -0.04 2.49 -10.61
CA MET A 175 -1.50 2.42 -10.53
C MET A 175 -2.18 2.57 -11.90
N LYS A 176 -1.59 3.32 -12.84
CA LYS A 176 -2.08 3.38 -14.24
C LYS A 176 -2.00 2.02 -14.93
N ASP A 177 -0.95 1.26 -14.70
CA ASP A 177 -0.77 -0.06 -15.32
C ASP A 177 -1.87 -1.06 -14.94
N ILE A 178 -2.58 -0.81 -13.84
CA ILE A 178 -3.70 -1.64 -13.35
C ILE A 178 -5.05 -0.90 -13.36
N ALA A 179 -5.16 0.24 -14.05
CA ALA A 179 -6.34 1.11 -14.03
C ALA A 179 -7.65 0.37 -14.30
N ASP A 180 -7.66 -0.53 -15.29
CA ASP A 180 -8.84 -1.35 -15.64
C ASP A 180 -9.22 -2.32 -14.51
N GLU A 181 -8.22 -2.90 -13.79
CA GLU A 181 -8.46 -3.85 -12.68
C GLU A 181 -9.07 -3.15 -11.45
N ILE A 182 -8.72 -1.89 -11.22
CA ILE A 182 -9.19 -1.08 -10.08
C ILE A 182 -10.34 -0.11 -10.42
N GLY A 183 -10.74 -0.03 -11.69
CA GLY A 183 -11.86 0.78 -12.14
C GLY A 183 -11.62 2.31 -12.20
N LEU A 184 -10.36 2.74 -12.31
CA LEU A 184 -9.95 4.15 -12.39
C LEU A 184 -9.62 4.63 -13.81
#